data_c3c476bfc3b2fa1dc0d5191e54029495
#
_entry.id   c3c476bfc3b2fa1dc0d5191e54029495
#
_cell.length_a   1.000
_cell.length_b   1.000
_cell.length_c   1.000
_cell.angle_alpha   90.00
_cell.angle_beta   90.00
_cell.angle_gamma   90.00
#
_symmetry.space_group_name_H-M   'P 1'
#
loop_
_entity.id
_entity.type
_entity.pdbx_description
1 polymer ?
#
loop_
_entity_poly.entity_id
_entity_poly.type
_entity_poly.pdbx_seq_one_letter_code
_entity_poly.pdbx_strand_id
1 'polypeptide(L)'
;MESVRSPIVPAAPAPQPASPGAEGTALAGGTFTAVAILSGVAAGIHLGVAPEHFGEWWGYGAFFVLAAVGECALVALLALRPRAWVVQAGIWASLATILMYLLSRTSGIPLGPATGVVEPVELAGLAATAAEAALVVVLCALLTGRGRVRTLNALGLVGGALWIAALTGALAPPAQPVASAHAGHGAALHAHAAMGVPFIPDSVRNAPRLPGDG
;
A
#
# COMPACT_ATOMS: atom_id res chain seq x y z
N MET A 1 -9.97 -8.98 89.73
CA MET A 1 -9.67 -9.60 88.44
C MET A 1 -10.10 -8.66 87.37
N GLU A 2 -9.13 -7.85 86.89
CA GLU A 2 -9.36 -6.80 85.93
C GLU A 2 -9.05 -7.38 84.52
N SER A 3 -10.09 -7.43 83.71
CA SER A 3 -9.99 -8.01 82.32
C SER A 3 -9.28 -6.97 81.41
N VAL A 4 -8.02 -7.24 81.07
CA VAL A 4 -7.26 -6.46 80.11
C VAL A 4 -7.85 -6.69 78.70
N ARG A 5 -8.58 -5.70 78.16
CA ARG A 5 -9.04 -5.68 76.76
C ARG A 5 -7.85 -5.35 75.88
N SER A 6 -7.44 -6.33 75.05
CA SER A 6 -6.45 -6.08 73.96
C SER A 6 -6.98 -5.04 72.99
N PRO A 7 -6.16 -4.08 72.52
CA PRO A 7 -6.58 -3.11 71.53
C PRO A 7 -6.79 -3.80 70.18
N ILE A 8 -7.94 -3.57 69.57
CA ILE A 8 -8.25 -3.99 68.17
C ILE A 8 -7.44 -3.13 67.25
N VAL A 9 -6.38 -3.71 66.65
CA VAL A 9 -5.62 -3.06 65.60
C VAL A 9 -6.46 -3.10 64.34
N PRO A 10 -6.79 -1.94 63.68
CA PRO A 10 -7.53 -1.98 62.40
C PRO A 10 -6.69 -2.69 61.36
N ALA A 11 -7.29 -3.65 60.65
CA ALA A 11 -6.64 -4.32 59.54
C ALA A 11 -6.26 -3.30 58.42
N ALA A 12 -5.03 -3.38 57.92
CA ALA A 12 -4.58 -2.56 56.81
C ALA A 12 -5.55 -2.75 55.63
N PRO A 13 -5.90 -1.66 54.88
CA PRO A 13 -6.76 -1.78 53.73
C PRO A 13 -6.10 -2.71 52.69
N ALA A 14 -6.89 -3.68 52.20
CA ALA A 14 -6.43 -4.58 51.14
C ALA A 14 -5.95 -3.77 49.91
N PRO A 15 -4.86 -4.19 49.25
CA PRO A 15 -4.41 -3.53 48.05
C PRO A 15 -5.53 -3.47 47.01
N GLN A 16 -5.89 -2.26 46.61
CA GLN A 16 -6.93 -2.08 45.59
C GLN A 16 -6.41 -2.67 44.27
N PRO A 17 -7.21 -3.52 43.60
CA PRO A 17 -6.83 -3.99 42.27
C PRO A 17 -6.61 -2.79 41.35
N ALA A 18 -5.49 -2.78 40.62
CA ALA A 18 -5.17 -1.73 39.64
C ALA A 18 -6.35 -1.56 38.69
N SER A 19 -6.80 -0.32 38.52
CA SER A 19 -7.96 0.00 37.68
C SER A 19 -7.72 -0.50 36.25
N PRO A 20 -8.58 -1.38 35.68
CA PRO A 20 -8.38 -1.96 34.34
C PRO A 20 -8.41 -0.95 33.19
N GLY A 21 -8.73 0.31 33.49
CA GLY A 21 -8.89 1.37 32.48
C GLY A 21 -7.59 2.00 31.97
N ALA A 22 -6.50 1.95 32.73
CA ALA A 22 -5.27 2.66 32.36
C ALA A 22 -4.44 1.91 31.32
N GLU A 23 -4.40 0.57 31.40
CA GLU A 23 -3.67 -0.24 30.42
C GLU A 23 -4.40 -0.30 29.07
N GLY A 24 -5.74 -0.36 29.07
CA GLY A 24 -6.54 -0.37 27.85
C GLY A 24 -6.47 0.92 27.05
N THR A 25 -6.37 2.08 27.72
CA THR A 25 -6.25 3.39 27.04
C THR A 25 -4.85 3.62 26.46
N ALA A 26 -3.80 3.14 27.11
CA ALA A 26 -2.43 3.27 26.59
C ALA A 26 -2.21 2.39 25.35
N LEU A 27 -2.74 1.18 25.34
CA LEU A 27 -2.69 0.28 24.18
C LEU A 27 -3.51 0.84 23.01
N ALA A 28 -4.70 1.40 23.25
CA ALA A 28 -5.52 2.07 22.24
C ALA A 28 -4.82 3.30 21.65
N GLY A 29 -4.13 4.11 22.46
CA GLY A 29 -3.36 5.26 22.00
C GLY A 29 -2.20 4.86 21.10
N GLY A 30 -1.40 3.87 21.48
CA GLY A 30 -0.28 3.38 20.67
C GLY A 30 -0.74 2.76 19.35
N THR A 31 -1.85 2.02 19.37
CA THR A 31 -2.41 1.44 18.14
C THR A 31 -2.94 2.50 17.18
N PHE A 32 -3.62 3.54 17.69
CA PHE A 32 -4.06 4.67 16.88
C PHE A 32 -2.87 5.41 16.23
N THR A 33 -1.80 5.64 17.01
CA THR A 33 -0.58 6.27 16.50
C THR A 33 0.05 5.44 15.38
N ALA A 34 0.10 4.12 15.54
CA ALA A 34 0.61 3.23 14.49
C ALA A 34 -0.23 3.31 13.20
N VAL A 35 -1.57 3.31 13.30
CA VAL A 35 -2.47 3.53 12.16
C VAL A 35 -2.17 4.87 11.50
N ALA A 36 -2.08 5.96 12.27
CA ALA A 36 -1.85 7.29 11.72
C ALA A 36 -0.50 7.42 10.99
N ILE A 37 0.56 6.79 11.53
CA ILE A 37 1.88 6.78 10.88
C ILE A 37 1.84 5.94 9.59
N LEU A 38 1.30 4.74 9.63
CA LEU A 38 1.27 3.84 8.47
C LEU A 38 0.41 4.42 7.35
N SER A 39 -0.79 4.92 7.67
CA SER A 39 -1.65 5.61 6.70
C SER A 39 -0.98 6.88 6.16
N GLY A 40 -0.30 7.66 7.00
CA GLY A 40 0.42 8.85 6.57
C GLY A 40 1.56 8.53 5.61
N VAL A 41 2.31 7.46 5.86
CA VAL A 41 3.37 6.98 4.96
C VAL A 41 2.77 6.52 3.62
N ALA A 42 1.73 5.67 3.65
CA ALA A 42 1.06 5.19 2.44
C ALA A 42 0.49 6.36 1.61
N ALA A 43 -0.24 7.29 2.25
CA ALA A 43 -0.79 8.47 1.60
C ALA A 43 0.28 9.35 0.96
N GLY A 44 1.41 9.57 1.67
CA GLY A 44 2.54 10.34 1.16
C GLY A 44 3.16 9.72 -0.08
N ILE A 45 3.33 8.39 -0.10
CA ILE A 45 3.85 7.68 -1.27
C ILE A 45 2.85 7.76 -2.43
N HIS A 46 1.55 7.50 -2.19
CA HIS A 46 0.52 7.58 -3.22
C HIS A 46 0.44 8.97 -3.86
N LEU A 47 0.50 10.04 -3.07
CA LEU A 47 0.55 11.40 -3.60
C LEU A 47 1.84 11.69 -4.37
N GLY A 48 2.97 11.14 -3.91
CA GLY A 48 4.26 11.32 -4.57
C GLY A 48 4.31 10.71 -5.97
N VAL A 49 3.69 9.54 -6.18
CA VAL A 49 3.67 8.85 -7.48
C VAL A 49 2.51 9.28 -8.38
N ALA A 50 1.46 9.90 -7.83
CA ALA A 50 0.27 10.29 -8.58
C ALA A 50 0.55 11.15 -9.82
N PRO A 51 1.46 12.18 -9.81
CA PRO A 51 1.74 13.01 -10.98
C PRO A 51 2.26 12.21 -12.17
N GLU A 52 3.16 11.25 -11.95
CA GLU A 52 3.70 10.38 -13.00
C GLU A 52 2.58 9.55 -13.65
N HIS A 53 1.73 8.94 -12.83
CA HIS A 53 0.61 8.13 -13.30
C HIS A 53 -0.50 8.95 -13.98
N PHE A 54 -0.67 10.23 -13.63
CA PHE A 54 -1.50 11.14 -14.42
C PHE A 54 -0.92 11.41 -15.82
N GLY A 55 0.40 11.41 -15.94
CA GLY A 55 1.07 11.52 -17.23
C GLY A 55 0.81 10.33 -18.14
N GLU A 56 0.64 9.14 -17.59
CA GLU A 56 0.30 7.93 -18.34
C GLU A 56 -1.18 7.89 -18.71
N TRP A 57 -2.05 8.09 -17.71
CA TRP A 57 -3.50 8.12 -17.88
C TRP A 57 -4.17 8.72 -16.64
N TRP A 58 -5.16 9.57 -16.85
CA TRP A 58 -5.86 10.24 -15.75
C TRP A 58 -6.45 9.27 -14.70
N GLY A 59 -6.90 8.07 -15.13
CA GLY A 59 -7.49 7.09 -14.24
C GLY A 59 -6.46 6.48 -13.27
N TYR A 60 -5.22 6.29 -13.70
CA TYR A 60 -4.16 5.80 -12.80
C TYR A 60 -3.82 6.85 -11.75
N GLY A 61 -3.59 8.09 -12.16
CA GLY A 61 -3.32 9.18 -11.22
C GLY A 61 -4.47 9.41 -10.24
N ALA A 62 -5.73 9.35 -10.72
CA ALA A 62 -6.91 9.47 -9.87
C ALA A 62 -7.01 8.35 -8.82
N PHE A 63 -6.64 7.11 -9.17
CA PHE A 63 -6.58 6.00 -8.22
C PHE A 63 -5.63 6.31 -7.05
N PHE A 64 -4.43 6.80 -7.30
CA PHE A 64 -3.47 7.14 -6.26
C PHE A 64 -3.93 8.30 -5.38
N VAL A 65 -4.54 9.32 -5.96
CA VAL A 65 -5.14 10.42 -5.18
C VAL A 65 -6.28 9.92 -4.30
N LEU A 66 -7.16 9.06 -4.82
CA LEU A 66 -8.27 8.48 -4.06
C LEU A 66 -7.75 7.57 -2.93
N ALA A 67 -6.70 6.78 -3.16
CA ALA A 67 -6.06 5.98 -2.13
C ALA A 67 -5.52 6.89 -1.00
N ALA A 68 -4.78 7.93 -1.33
CA ALA A 68 -4.25 8.88 -0.34
C ALA A 68 -5.36 9.60 0.46
N VAL A 69 -6.43 10.02 -0.20
CA VAL A 69 -7.61 10.62 0.46
C VAL A 69 -8.28 9.59 1.38
N GLY A 70 -8.40 8.33 0.94
CA GLY A 70 -8.92 7.23 1.73
C GLY A 70 -8.13 6.99 3.02
N GLU A 71 -6.80 7.01 2.94
CA GLU A 71 -5.90 6.90 4.10
C GLU A 71 -6.10 8.06 5.09
N CYS A 72 -6.13 9.29 4.60
CA CYS A 72 -6.39 10.46 5.45
C CYS A 72 -7.79 10.39 6.10
N ALA A 73 -8.80 9.96 5.34
CA ALA A 73 -10.16 9.79 5.82
C ALA A 73 -10.25 8.69 6.89
N LEU A 74 -9.53 7.57 6.72
CA LEU A 74 -9.46 6.49 7.72
C LEU A 74 -8.98 7.02 9.06
N VAL A 75 -7.85 7.74 9.08
CA VAL A 75 -7.29 8.33 10.32
C VAL A 75 -8.28 9.32 10.94
N ALA A 76 -8.86 10.22 10.15
CA ALA A 76 -9.83 11.20 10.63
C ALA A 76 -11.09 10.54 11.20
N LEU A 77 -11.64 9.53 10.51
CA LEU A 77 -12.83 8.81 10.97
C LEU A 77 -12.56 7.99 12.23
N LEU A 78 -11.40 7.37 12.36
CA LEU A 78 -11.02 6.66 13.59
C LEU A 78 -10.82 7.62 14.77
N ALA A 79 -10.29 8.82 14.53
CA ALA A 79 -10.16 9.85 15.56
C ALA A 79 -11.52 10.40 16.01
N LEU A 80 -12.42 10.67 15.07
CA LEU A 80 -13.71 11.32 15.35
C LEU A 80 -14.81 10.31 15.75
N ARG A 81 -14.81 9.14 15.16
CA ARG A 81 -15.88 8.13 15.30
C ARG A 81 -15.30 6.71 15.21
N PRO A 82 -14.63 6.20 16.24
CA PRO A 82 -14.04 4.86 16.24
C PRO A 82 -15.13 3.78 16.20
N ARG A 83 -15.53 3.36 15.01
CA ARG A 83 -16.55 2.34 14.79
C ARG A 83 -15.97 1.13 14.06
N ALA A 84 -16.46 -0.05 14.35
CA ALA A 84 -15.98 -1.29 13.74
C ALA A 84 -16.07 -1.28 12.19
N TRP A 85 -17.09 -0.63 11.62
CA TRP A 85 -17.21 -0.52 10.17
C TRP A 85 -16.10 0.34 9.54
N VAL A 86 -15.59 1.38 10.24
CA VAL A 86 -14.45 2.20 9.77
C VAL A 86 -13.19 1.35 9.70
N VAL A 87 -12.94 0.55 10.74
CA VAL A 87 -11.82 -0.41 10.78
C VAL A 87 -11.93 -1.42 9.63
N GLN A 88 -13.12 -1.99 9.42
CA GLN A 88 -13.36 -2.93 8.32
C GLN A 88 -13.17 -2.26 6.95
N ALA A 89 -13.68 -1.04 6.75
CA ALA A 89 -13.49 -0.30 5.52
C ALA A 89 -11.99 -0.04 5.24
N GLY A 90 -11.22 0.34 6.25
CA GLY A 90 -9.77 0.49 6.14
C GLY A 90 -9.09 -0.81 5.71
N ILE A 91 -9.40 -1.95 6.35
CA ILE A 91 -8.84 -3.25 5.99
C ILE A 91 -9.12 -3.57 4.51
N TRP A 92 -10.37 -3.41 4.05
CA TRP A 92 -10.73 -3.73 2.67
C TRP A 92 -10.12 -2.76 1.66
N ALA A 93 -10.00 -1.46 2.00
CA ALA A 93 -9.32 -0.47 1.16
C ALA A 93 -7.84 -0.81 0.99
N SER A 94 -7.12 -1.06 2.08
CA SER A 94 -5.71 -1.47 2.04
C SER A 94 -5.49 -2.76 1.26
N LEU A 95 -6.38 -3.75 1.41
CA LEU A 95 -6.30 -4.99 0.63
C LEU A 95 -6.53 -4.75 -0.86
N ALA A 96 -7.45 -3.85 -1.22
CA ALA A 96 -7.69 -3.50 -2.62
C ALA A 96 -6.46 -2.82 -3.24
N THR A 97 -5.77 -1.95 -2.49
CA THR A 97 -4.53 -1.29 -2.92
C THR A 97 -3.40 -2.32 -3.11
N ILE A 98 -3.21 -3.23 -2.14
CA ILE A 98 -2.25 -4.33 -2.24
C ILE A 98 -2.56 -5.23 -3.45
N LEU A 99 -3.83 -5.59 -3.65
CA LEU A 99 -4.23 -6.41 -4.80
C LEU A 99 -3.95 -5.71 -6.13
N MET A 100 -4.23 -4.41 -6.22
CA MET A 100 -3.94 -3.63 -7.42
C MET A 100 -2.44 -3.61 -7.71
N TYR A 101 -1.59 -3.43 -6.70
CA TYR A 101 -0.13 -3.55 -6.83
C TYR A 101 0.28 -4.94 -7.33
N LEU A 102 -0.24 -6.01 -6.74
CA LEU A 102 0.08 -7.37 -7.18
C LEU A 102 -0.36 -7.63 -8.63
N LEU A 103 -1.54 -7.17 -9.02
CA LEU A 103 -2.02 -7.29 -10.39
C LEU A 103 -1.11 -6.55 -11.37
N SER A 104 -0.71 -5.31 -11.06
CA SER A 104 0.18 -4.54 -11.93
C SER A 104 1.54 -5.20 -12.13
N ARG A 105 2.02 -6.00 -11.17
CA ARG A 105 3.32 -6.70 -11.22
C ARG A 105 3.24 -8.15 -11.76
N THR A 106 2.05 -8.71 -11.91
CA THR A 106 1.87 -10.12 -12.36
C THR A 106 1.19 -10.23 -13.71
N SER A 107 0.02 -9.64 -13.87
CA SER A 107 -0.80 -9.75 -15.09
C SER A 107 -1.00 -8.41 -15.81
N GLY A 108 -0.54 -7.31 -15.22
CA GLY A 108 -0.88 -5.96 -15.63
C GLY A 108 -2.30 -5.57 -15.21
N ILE A 109 -2.56 -4.27 -15.20
CA ILE A 109 -3.88 -3.73 -14.85
C ILE A 109 -4.83 -3.94 -16.04
N PRO A 110 -6.07 -4.46 -15.84
CA PRO A 110 -7.01 -4.74 -16.94
C PRO A 110 -7.76 -3.49 -17.42
N LEU A 111 -7.28 -2.30 -17.11
CA LEU A 111 -7.91 -1.00 -17.41
C LEU A 111 -6.89 -0.01 -17.98
N GLY A 112 -7.37 0.90 -18.81
CA GLY A 112 -6.55 1.99 -19.33
C GLY A 112 -5.69 1.60 -20.54
N PRO A 113 -4.82 2.51 -21.02
CA PRO A 113 -4.05 2.34 -22.25
C PRO A 113 -2.94 1.28 -22.14
N ALA A 114 -2.42 1.02 -20.92
CA ALA A 114 -1.41 0.01 -20.64
C ALA A 114 -2.00 -1.33 -20.18
N THR A 115 -3.20 -1.68 -20.67
CA THR A 115 -3.88 -2.92 -20.28
C THR A 115 -3.01 -4.16 -20.52
N GLY A 116 -2.82 -4.96 -19.45
CA GLY A 116 -2.05 -6.20 -19.50
C GLY A 116 -0.53 -6.02 -19.56
N VAL A 117 -0.03 -4.79 -19.48
CA VAL A 117 1.42 -4.52 -19.37
C VAL A 117 1.85 -4.72 -17.92
N VAL A 118 2.83 -5.60 -17.73
CA VAL A 118 3.42 -5.86 -16.41
C VAL A 118 4.47 -4.80 -16.11
N GLU A 119 4.32 -4.12 -14.99
CA GLU A 119 5.22 -3.07 -14.55
C GLU A 119 6.40 -3.64 -13.71
N PRO A 120 7.58 -3.02 -13.75
CA PRO A 120 8.70 -3.42 -12.91
C PRO A 120 8.43 -3.15 -11.42
N VAL A 121 9.07 -3.95 -10.56
CA VAL A 121 8.98 -3.72 -9.11
C VAL A 121 9.84 -2.51 -8.74
N GLU A 122 9.22 -1.52 -8.11
CA GLU A 122 9.85 -0.30 -7.65
C GLU A 122 9.81 -0.16 -6.14
N LEU A 123 10.80 0.53 -5.58
CA LEU A 123 10.92 0.69 -4.12
C LEU A 123 9.72 1.43 -3.52
N ALA A 124 9.21 2.46 -4.19
CA ALA A 124 8.05 3.22 -3.73
C ALA A 124 6.80 2.34 -3.61
N GLY A 125 6.50 1.55 -4.66
CA GLY A 125 5.37 0.63 -4.65
C GLY A 125 5.52 -0.48 -3.60
N LEU A 126 6.73 -1.01 -3.43
CA LEU A 126 7.01 -2.01 -2.39
C LEU A 126 6.84 -1.42 -0.98
N ALA A 127 7.33 -0.21 -0.74
CA ALA A 127 7.20 0.48 0.54
C ALA A 127 5.73 0.81 0.88
N ALA A 128 4.94 1.29 -0.09
CA ALA A 128 3.51 1.50 0.08
C ALA A 128 2.80 0.19 0.44
N THR A 129 3.05 -0.88 -0.32
CA THR A 129 2.46 -2.20 -0.07
C THR A 129 2.83 -2.76 1.30
N ALA A 130 4.07 -2.56 1.76
CA ALA A 130 4.50 -2.96 3.09
C ALA A 130 3.79 -2.15 4.20
N ALA A 131 3.61 -0.84 4.01
CA ALA A 131 2.85 0.01 4.94
C ALA A 131 1.38 -0.42 5.02
N GLU A 132 0.75 -0.69 3.89
CA GLU A 132 -0.63 -1.20 3.79
C GLU A 132 -0.79 -2.57 4.46
N ALA A 133 0.15 -3.49 4.24
CA ALA A 133 0.12 -4.80 4.89
C ALA A 133 0.26 -4.68 6.41
N ALA A 134 1.17 -3.83 6.91
CA ALA A 134 1.30 -3.54 8.32
C ALA A 134 0.03 -2.89 8.89
N LEU A 135 -0.58 -1.96 8.14
CA LEU A 135 -1.84 -1.31 8.50
C LEU A 135 -2.98 -2.33 8.66
N VAL A 136 -3.12 -3.28 7.72
CA VAL A 136 -4.10 -4.38 7.83
C VAL A 136 -3.91 -5.16 9.12
N VAL A 137 -2.67 -5.51 9.49
CA VAL A 137 -2.37 -6.24 10.73
C VAL A 137 -2.80 -5.43 11.96
N VAL A 138 -2.45 -4.14 12.01
CA VAL A 138 -2.81 -3.25 13.11
C VAL A 138 -4.33 -3.06 13.20
N LEU A 139 -5.02 -2.86 12.07
CA LEU A 139 -6.48 -2.72 12.02
C LEU A 139 -7.19 -4.02 12.45
N CYS A 140 -6.68 -5.19 12.07
CA CYS A 140 -7.20 -6.47 12.54
C CYS A 140 -7.07 -6.63 14.06
N ALA A 141 -6.03 -6.07 14.68
CA ALA A 141 -5.88 -6.06 16.14
C ALA A 141 -6.93 -5.19 16.84
N LEU A 142 -7.45 -4.15 16.18
CA LEU A 142 -8.53 -3.29 16.70
C LEU A 142 -9.91 -3.96 16.65
N LEU A 143 -10.09 -4.98 15.82
CA LEU A 143 -11.36 -5.71 15.75
C LEU A 143 -11.53 -6.64 16.94
N THR A 144 -12.75 -6.68 17.48
CA THR A 144 -13.12 -7.55 18.62
C THR A 144 -14.30 -8.44 18.26
N GLY A 145 -14.48 -9.52 19.02
CA GLY A 145 -15.64 -10.40 18.96
C GLY A 145 -15.94 -10.98 17.57
N ARG A 146 -17.22 -11.04 17.21
CA ARG A 146 -17.69 -11.61 15.94
C ARG A 146 -17.18 -10.87 14.70
N GLY A 147 -16.91 -9.55 14.81
CA GLY A 147 -16.35 -8.75 13.73
C GLY A 147 -14.96 -9.26 13.33
N ARG A 148 -14.08 -9.50 14.29
CA ARG A 148 -12.73 -10.04 14.05
C ARG A 148 -12.79 -11.42 13.38
N VAL A 149 -13.61 -12.32 13.91
CA VAL A 149 -13.74 -13.68 13.34
C VAL A 149 -14.22 -13.63 11.87
N ARG A 150 -15.24 -12.82 11.58
CA ARG A 150 -15.77 -12.67 10.21
C ARG A 150 -14.70 -12.11 9.25
N THR A 151 -13.99 -11.06 9.68
CA THR A 151 -12.93 -10.44 8.86
C THR A 151 -11.80 -11.42 8.61
N LEU A 152 -11.29 -12.10 9.64
CA LEU A 152 -10.23 -13.09 9.50
C LEU A 152 -10.64 -14.27 8.61
N ASN A 153 -11.88 -14.75 8.71
CA ASN A 153 -12.39 -15.80 7.83
C ASN A 153 -12.49 -15.30 6.37
N ALA A 154 -12.97 -14.08 6.15
CA ALA A 154 -13.03 -13.49 4.81
C ALA A 154 -11.63 -13.30 4.22
N LEU A 155 -10.65 -12.82 5.02
CA LEU A 155 -9.24 -12.74 4.61
C LEU A 155 -8.67 -14.11 4.25
N GLY A 156 -8.96 -15.13 5.05
CA GLY A 156 -8.55 -16.51 4.75
C GLY A 156 -9.14 -17.03 3.44
N LEU A 157 -10.42 -16.75 3.17
CA LEU A 157 -11.07 -17.14 1.92
C LEU A 157 -10.47 -16.40 0.71
N VAL A 158 -10.30 -15.08 0.80
CA VAL A 158 -9.70 -14.29 -0.28
C VAL A 158 -8.25 -14.70 -0.53
N GLY A 159 -7.45 -14.83 0.54
CA GLY A 159 -6.06 -15.28 0.44
C GLY A 159 -5.96 -16.69 -0.13
N GLY A 160 -6.83 -17.62 0.29
CA GLY A 160 -6.90 -18.97 -0.25
C GLY A 160 -7.28 -18.99 -1.73
N ALA A 161 -8.27 -18.18 -2.14
CA ALA A 161 -8.68 -18.08 -3.54
C ALA A 161 -7.55 -17.51 -4.42
N LEU A 162 -6.85 -16.47 -3.96
CA LEU A 162 -5.70 -15.89 -4.66
C LEU A 162 -4.55 -16.90 -4.77
N TRP A 163 -4.30 -17.66 -3.71
CA TRP A 163 -3.29 -18.71 -3.72
C TRP A 163 -3.62 -19.83 -4.72
N ILE A 164 -4.87 -20.29 -4.75
CA ILE A 164 -5.34 -21.27 -5.74
C ILE A 164 -5.20 -20.69 -7.15
N ALA A 165 -5.62 -19.45 -7.38
CA ALA A 165 -5.50 -18.79 -8.68
C ALA A 165 -4.03 -18.69 -9.15
N ALA A 166 -3.11 -18.40 -8.23
CA ALA A 166 -1.68 -18.37 -8.53
C ALA A 166 -1.14 -19.77 -8.89
N LEU A 167 -1.52 -20.80 -8.12
CA LEU A 167 -1.08 -22.18 -8.36
C LEU A 167 -1.64 -22.77 -9.68
N THR A 168 -2.83 -22.37 -10.07
CA THR A 168 -3.47 -22.84 -11.32
C THR A 168 -3.03 -22.05 -12.56
N GLY A 169 -2.16 -21.05 -12.39
CA GLY A 169 -1.73 -20.16 -13.47
C GLY A 169 -2.82 -19.18 -13.94
N ALA A 170 -3.96 -19.07 -13.22
CA ALA A 170 -5.04 -18.15 -13.58
C ALA A 170 -4.61 -16.68 -13.49
N LEU A 171 -3.53 -16.39 -12.75
CA LEU A 171 -2.91 -15.06 -12.65
C LEU A 171 -1.66 -14.93 -13.56
N ALA A 172 -1.35 -15.95 -14.36
CA ALA A 172 -0.23 -15.85 -15.30
C ALA A 172 -0.54 -14.76 -16.35
N PRO A 173 0.42 -13.88 -16.67
CA PRO A 173 0.22 -12.93 -17.74
C PRO A 173 -0.07 -13.69 -19.04
N PRO A 174 -0.98 -13.18 -19.91
CA PRO A 174 -1.17 -13.76 -21.22
C PRO A 174 0.19 -13.82 -21.93
N ALA A 175 0.51 -14.95 -22.56
CA ALA A 175 1.75 -15.10 -23.30
C ALA A 175 1.87 -13.92 -24.26
N GLN A 176 2.85 -13.05 -24.01
CA GLN A 176 3.09 -11.90 -24.87
C GLN A 176 3.45 -12.45 -26.25
N PRO A 177 2.79 -12.03 -27.33
CA PRO A 177 3.24 -12.39 -28.66
C PRO A 177 4.69 -11.94 -28.74
N VAL A 178 5.60 -12.88 -29.02
CA VAL A 178 7.02 -12.61 -29.21
C VAL A 178 7.08 -11.51 -30.26
N ALA A 179 7.40 -10.28 -29.84
CA ALA A 179 7.53 -9.15 -30.73
C ALA A 179 8.63 -9.54 -31.73
N SER A 180 8.20 -9.95 -32.93
CA SER A 180 9.10 -10.28 -34.01
C SER A 180 10.03 -9.11 -34.23
N ALA A 181 11.28 -9.41 -34.18
CA ALA A 181 12.55 -8.69 -34.37
C ALA A 181 12.59 -7.39 -35.21
N HIS A 182 11.67 -6.45 -34.99
CA HIS A 182 11.76 -5.09 -35.55
C HIS A 182 12.17 -4.02 -34.49
N ALA A 183 12.56 -4.44 -33.28
CA ALA A 183 13.01 -3.54 -32.21
C ALA A 183 14.45 -3.05 -32.37
N GLY A 184 15.07 -3.18 -33.56
CA GLY A 184 16.46 -2.74 -33.80
C GLY A 184 16.68 -1.21 -33.79
N HIS A 185 15.66 -0.40 -34.00
CA HIS A 185 15.85 1.07 -34.12
C HIS A 185 15.53 1.85 -32.82
N GLY A 186 14.71 1.32 -31.90
CA GLY A 186 14.38 1.99 -30.65
C GLY A 186 15.51 1.95 -29.61
N ALA A 187 16.20 0.82 -29.48
CA ALA A 187 17.27 0.64 -28.50
C ALA A 187 18.48 1.56 -28.74
N ALA A 188 18.76 1.93 -29.99
CA ALA A 188 19.84 2.85 -30.32
C ALA A 188 19.55 4.30 -29.86
N LEU A 189 18.30 4.74 -29.94
CA LEU A 189 17.88 6.07 -29.50
C LEU A 189 18.00 6.24 -27.98
N HIS A 190 17.61 5.22 -27.21
CA HIS A 190 17.73 5.26 -25.74
C HIS A 190 19.18 5.19 -25.25
N ALA A 191 20.05 4.45 -25.95
CA ALA A 191 21.48 4.40 -25.62
C ALA A 191 22.18 5.74 -25.83
N HIS A 192 21.81 6.51 -26.88
CA HIS A 192 22.36 7.83 -27.11
C HIS A 192 21.91 8.88 -26.10
N ALA A 193 20.66 8.81 -25.64
CA ALA A 193 20.15 9.69 -24.58
C ALA A 193 20.87 9.47 -23.26
N ALA A 194 21.18 8.20 -22.91
CA ALA A 194 21.89 7.85 -21.68
C ALA A 194 23.36 8.30 -21.67
N MET A 195 23.99 8.48 -22.84
CA MET A 195 25.39 8.91 -22.96
C MET A 195 25.57 10.42 -23.14
N GLY A 196 24.51 11.21 -23.15
CA GLY A 196 24.59 12.68 -23.31
C GLY A 196 25.13 13.13 -24.65
N VAL A 197 25.20 12.26 -25.65
CA VAL A 197 25.67 12.61 -27.02
C VAL A 197 24.48 13.15 -27.82
N PRO A 198 24.56 14.37 -28.38
CA PRO A 198 23.46 14.91 -29.16
C PRO A 198 23.25 14.05 -30.42
N PHE A 199 21.99 13.64 -30.62
CA PHE A 199 21.58 12.91 -31.83
C PHE A 199 21.71 13.82 -33.04
N ILE A 200 22.60 13.46 -33.98
CA ILE A 200 22.73 14.11 -35.27
C ILE A 200 22.05 13.22 -36.31
N PRO A 201 20.93 13.65 -36.91
CA PRO A 201 20.24 12.87 -37.93
C PRO A 201 21.17 12.57 -39.09
N ASP A 202 21.05 11.38 -39.68
CA ASP A 202 21.88 10.96 -40.82
C ASP A 202 21.76 11.89 -42.03
N SER A 203 20.66 12.61 -42.18
CA SER A 203 20.47 13.66 -43.19
C SER A 203 21.46 14.84 -43.06
N VAL A 204 21.91 15.12 -41.83
CA VAL A 204 22.91 16.20 -41.59
C VAL A 204 24.33 15.65 -41.77
N ARG A 205 24.56 14.39 -41.41
CA ARG A 205 25.87 13.74 -41.51
C ARG A 205 26.31 13.49 -42.97
N ASN A 206 25.35 13.24 -43.87
CA ASN A 206 25.57 12.90 -45.24
C ASN A 206 25.20 14.05 -46.21
N ALA A 207 25.03 15.28 -45.73
CA ALA A 207 24.79 16.42 -46.59
C ALA A 207 25.99 16.62 -47.53
N PRO A 208 25.75 16.73 -48.84
CA PRO A 208 26.85 17.00 -49.82
C PRO A 208 27.51 18.33 -49.48
N ARG A 209 28.84 18.33 -49.36
CA ARG A 209 29.62 19.55 -49.16
C ARG A 209 29.41 20.48 -50.35
N LEU A 210 29.01 21.71 -50.09
CA LEU A 210 28.90 22.72 -51.17
C LEU A 210 30.29 23.00 -51.74
N PRO A 211 30.44 23.16 -53.05
CA PRO A 211 31.69 23.54 -53.64
C PRO A 211 32.02 24.99 -53.26
N GLY A 212 33.06 25.19 -52.44
CA GLY A 212 33.52 26.52 -51.99
C GLY A 212 34.07 26.58 -50.56
N ASP A 213 34.00 25.52 -49.78
CA ASP A 213 34.53 25.44 -48.41
C ASP A 213 35.95 24.87 -48.39
N GLY A 214 36.89 25.57 -49.06
CA GLY A 214 38.31 25.28 -49.07
C GLY A 214 39.13 26.45 -48.51
#